data_65e8b1853a6d1ff3f1ea18863b98257e
#
_entry.id   65e8b1853a6d1ff3f1ea18863b98257e
#
_cell.length_a   1.000
_cell.length_b   1.000
_cell.length_c   1.000
_cell.angle_alpha   90.00
_cell.angle_beta   90.00
_cell.angle_gamma   90.00
#
_symmetry.space_group_name_H-M   'P 1'
#
loop_
_entity.id
_entity.type
_entity.pdbx_description
1 polymer ?
#
loop_
_entity_poly.entity_id
_entity_poly.type
_entity_poly.pdbx_seq_one_letter_code
_entity_poly.pdbx_strand_id
1 'polypeptide(L)'
;MRYRIEARSGYLDCSVSGRDTADDMREFLHAVQAACRQHGCPKILLLIRNSRVIFKPEDYGLSSYVPDLVSPSCQVALLGDSNELHAAHEYIEVVARQQHVNARAFRDEAAALRWLQGAPEPERRYRFARIVLLGAPANAGVYALWDDEELVYYGRAQGGDVTIRSRLLDHLEGRLSATRASHYSWELCEDPAAREAELLAEYRRIFGRPPRFNAAS
;
A
#
# COMPACT_ATOMS: atom_id res chain seq x y z
N MET A 1 -20.93 11.56 11.61
CA MET A 1 -19.55 11.15 11.98
C MET A 1 -19.25 11.49 13.43
N ARG A 2 -18.46 10.65 14.15
CA ARG A 2 -17.88 10.95 15.47
C ARG A 2 -16.41 10.60 15.43
N TYR A 3 -15.57 11.46 15.98
CA TYR A 3 -14.15 11.18 16.06
C TYR A 3 -13.54 11.58 17.41
N ARG A 4 -12.40 10.99 17.73
CA ARG A 4 -11.59 11.26 18.91
C ARG A 4 -10.13 11.32 18.50
N ILE A 5 -9.41 12.30 19.01
CA ILE A 5 -7.97 12.48 18.81
C ILE A 5 -7.34 12.66 20.18
N GLU A 6 -6.42 11.77 20.56
CA GLU A 6 -5.73 11.81 21.85
C GLU A 6 -4.22 11.69 21.64
N ALA A 7 -3.48 12.56 22.29
CA ALA A 7 -2.02 12.41 22.35
C ALA A 7 -1.64 11.29 23.33
N ARG A 8 -0.87 10.33 22.84
CA ARG A 8 -0.27 9.24 23.63
C ARG A 8 1.25 9.41 23.67
N SER A 9 1.92 8.58 24.47
CA SER A 9 3.37 8.59 24.50
C SER A 9 3.97 8.22 23.15
N GLY A 10 4.37 9.26 22.38
CA GLY A 10 5.07 9.09 21.10
C GLY A 10 4.20 8.92 19.86
N TYR A 11 2.86 8.98 19.96
CA TYR A 11 1.95 8.96 18.80
C TYR A 11 0.61 9.64 19.10
N LEU A 12 -0.13 9.97 18.06
CA LEU A 12 -1.54 10.38 18.15
C LEU A 12 -2.45 9.18 17.91
N ASP A 13 -3.35 8.93 18.85
CA ASP A 13 -4.43 7.95 18.74
C ASP A 13 -5.66 8.65 18.16
N CYS A 14 -5.95 8.39 16.90
CA CYS A 14 -7.01 9.03 16.14
C CYS A 14 -8.06 7.98 15.74
N SER A 15 -9.28 8.11 16.22
CA SER A 15 -10.37 7.20 15.87
C SER A 15 -11.55 7.94 15.28
N VAL A 16 -12.17 7.36 14.23
CA VAL A 16 -13.39 7.87 13.60
C VAL A 16 -14.41 6.74 13.42
N SER A 17 -15.67 7.05 13.62
CA SER A 17 -16.79 6.12 13.41
C SER A 17 -17.97 6.81 12.74
N GLY A 18 -18.73 6.03 11.92
CA GLY A 18 -19.90 6.53 11.21
C GLY A 18 -19.56 7.57 10.17
N ARG A 19 -18.42 7.41 9.48
CA ARG A 19 -18.04 8.22 8.34
C ARG A 19 -18.76 7.72 7.10
N ASP A 20 -19.56 8.57 6.48
CA ASP A 20 -20.37 8.22 5.30
C ASP A 20 -20.01 9.05 4.06
N THR A 21 -19.31 10.17 4.21
CA THR A 21 -18.99 11.11 3.14
C THR A 21 -17.51 11.47 3.05
N ALA A 22 -17.11 12.03 1.91
CA ALA A 22 -15.76 12.58 1.73
C ALA A 22 -15.52 13.81 2.60
N ASP A 23 -16.56 14.62 2.79
CA ASP A 23 -16.46 15.83 3.62
C ASP A 23 -16.21 15.46 5.08
N ASP A 24 -16.87 14.42 5.60
CA ASP A 24 -16.58 13.85 6.91
C ASP A 24 -15.10 13.48 7.04
N MET A 25 -14.55 12.83 6.00
CA MET A 25 -13.14 12.43 6.03
C MET A 25 -12.20 13.63 5.98
N ARG A 26 -12.50 14.65 5.16
CA ARG A 26 -11.72 15.88 5.11
C ARG A 26 -11.70 16.60 6.45
N GLU A 27 -12.87 16.79 7.06
CA GLU A 27 -12.98 17.40 8.40
C GLU A 27 -12.10 16.67 9.42
N PHE A 28 -12.21 15.35 9.46
CA PHE A 28 -11.43 14.53 10.37
C PHE A 28 -9.92 14.66 10.11
N LEU A 29 -9.46 14.58 8.87
CA LEU A 29 -8.04 14.72 8.53
C LEU A 29 -7.49 16.11 8.87
N HIS A 30 -8.26 17.17 8.67
CA HIS A 30 -7.88 18.51 9.12
C HIS A 30 -7.71 18.59 10.63
N ALA A 31 -8.59 17.95 11.40
CA ALA A 31 -8.47 17.89 12.86
C ALA A 31 -7.22 17.10 13.28
N VAL A 32 -6.92 15.97 12.63
CA VAL A 32 -5.69 15.20 12.86
C VAL A 32 -4.45 16.02 12.56
N GLN A 33 -4.42 16.74 11.43
CA GLN A 33 -3.30 17.61 11.07
C GLN A 33 -3.08 18.74 12.09
N ALA A 34 -4.17 19.35 12.57
CA ALA A 34 -4.08 20.37 13.61
C ALA A 34 -3.49 19.80 14.90
N ALA A 35 -3.92 18.61 15.32
CA ALA A 35 -3.38 17.94 16.50
C ALA A 35 -1.89 17.56 16.32
N CYS A 36 -1.48 17.09 15.13
CA CYS A 36 -0.07 16.82 14.85
C CYS A 36 0.80 18.05 15.05
N ARG A 37 0.36 19.20 14.54
CA ARG A 37 1.08 20.47 14.73
C ARG A 37 1.10 20.90 16.20
N GLN A 38 -0.03 20.82 16.89
CA GLN A 38 -0.16 21.22 18.29
C GLN A 38 0.74 20.39 19.22
N HIS A 39 0.83 19.08 18.99
CA HIS A 39 1.58 18.16 19.85
C HIS A 39 3.00 17.87 19.34
N GLY A 40 3.38 18.38 18.16
CA GLY A 40 4.69 18.10 17.55
C GLY A 40 4.91 16.61 17.28
N CYS A 41 3.83 15.84 17.07
CA CYS A 41 3.89 14.39 16.94
C CYS A 41 3.63 13.93 15.49
N PRO A 42 4.64 13.38 14.80
CA PRO A 42 4.50 12.95 13.42
C PRO A 42 3.97 11.50 13.27
N LYS A 43 3.71 10.80 14.36
CA LYS A 43 3.27 9.40 14.36
C LYS A 43 1.78 9.30 14.65
N ILE A 44 1.03 8.65 13.79
CA ILE A 44 -0.44 8.63 13.84
C ILE A 44 -0.93 7.18 13.75
N LEU A 45 -1.72 6.77 14.73
CA LEU A 45 -2.55 5.58 14.66
C LEU A 45 -3.95 6.00 14.26
N LEU A 46 -4.41 5.58 13.08
CA LEU A 46 -5.70 5.95 12.53
C LEU A 46 -6.65 4.75 12.54
N LEU A 47 -7.66 4.78 13.40
CA LEU A 47 -8.67 3.74 13.58
C LEU A 47 -9.96 4.16 12.92
N ILE A 48 -10.39 3.44 11.87
CA ILE A 48 -11.65 3.69 11.17
C ILE A 48 -12.62 2.56 11.49
N ARG A 49 -13.76 2.89 12.11
CA ARG A 49 -14.75 1.92 12.57
C ARG A 49 -16.15 2.27 12.09
N ASN A 50 -17.01 1.24 11.87
CA ASN A 50 -18.42 1.41 11.51
C ASN A 50 -18.58 2.44 10.37
N SER A 51 -17.75 2.39 9.37
CA SER A 51 -17.68 3.34 8.27
C SER A 51 -17.84 2.63 6.95
N ARG A 52 -18.50 3.30 5.99
CA ARG A 52 -18.57 2.77 4.63
C ARG A 52 -17.21 2.82 3.96
N VAL A 53 -16.93 1.82 3.15
CA VAL A 53 -15.75 1.83 2.30
C VAL A 53 -15.95 2.84 1.19
N ILE A 54 -15.00 3.73 1.07
CA ILE A 54 -14.94 4.72 0.01
C ILE A 54 -14.07 4.13 -1.09
N PHE A 55 -14.70 3.59 -2.15
CA PHE A 55 -14.00 2.81 -3.18
C PHE A 55 -13.35 3.62 -4.30
N LYS A 56 -13.53 4.93 -4.31
CA LYS A 56 -12.92 5.79 -5.32
C LYS A 56 -12.14 6.92 -4.64
N PRO A 57 -10.87 6.68 -4.26
CA PRO A 57 -10.03 7.73 -3.68
C PRO A 57 -9.93 8.97 -4.57
N GLU A 58 -10.05 8.79 -5.90
CA GLU A 58 -10.08 9.89 -6.87
C GLU A 58 -11.31 10.81 -6.65
N ASP A 59 -12.48 10.23 -6.33
CA ASP A 59 -13.72 10.98 -6.07
C ASP A 59 -13.61 11.82 -4.78
N TYR A 60 -12.66 11.49 -3.91
CA TYR A 60 -12.42 12.21 -2.65
C TYR A 60 -11.26 13.19 -2.73
N GLY A 61 -10.60 13.25 -3.88
CA GLY A 61 -9.41 14.08 -4.02
C GLY A 61 -8.30 13.71 -3.03
N LEU A 62 -8.32 12.48 -2.45
CA LEU A 62 -7.31 12.06 -1.48
C LEU A 62 -5.91 12.10 -2.10
N SER A 63 -5.79 11.84 -3.40
CA SER A 63 -4.54 11.98 -4.14
C SER A 63 -4.01 13.42 -4.15
N SER A 64 -4.89 14.43 -4.09
CA SER A 64 -4.51 15.85 -4.00
C SER A 64 -4.38 16.35 -2.56
N TYR A 65 -5.07 15.74 -1.60
CA TYR A 65 -5.06 16.17 -0.19
C TYR A 65 -4.04 15.42 0.68
N VAL A 66 -3.70 14.18 0.34
CA VAL A 66 -2.74 13.37 1.13
C VAL A 66 -1.38 14.09 1.26
N PRO A 67 -0.80 14.69 0.20
CA PRO A 67 0.45 15.44 0.35
C PRO A 67 0.33 16.67 1.26
N ASP A 68 -0.83 17.34 1.25
CA ASP A 68 -1.05 18.54 2.05
C ASP A 68 -1.39 18.23 3.53
N LEU A 69 -1.97 17.06 3.77
CA LEU A 69 -2.43 16.64 5.10
C LEU A 69 -1.40 15.83 5.86
N VAL A 70 -0.48 15.18 5.17
CA VAL A 70 0.53 14.32 5.79
C VAL A 70 1.90 14.78 5.32
N SER A 71 2.62 15.48 6.20
CA SER A 71 4.03 15.79 5.94
C SER A 71 4.80 14.50 5.60
N PRO A 72 5.80 14.53 4.69
CA PRO A 72 6.68 13.38 4.43
C PRO A 72 7.35 12.80 5.68
N SER A 73 7.44 13.60 6.76
CA SER A 73 7.93 13.15 8.06
C SER A 73 6.89 12.40 8.89
N CYS A 74 5.61 12.41 8.49
CA CYS A 74 4.56 11.69 9.22
C CYS A 74 4.58 10.20 8.90
N GLN A 75 4.29 9.40 9.94
CA GLN A 75 4.14 7.95 9.87
C GLN A 75 2.70 7.61 10.28
N VAL A 76 1.93 7.03 9.37
CA VAL A 76 0.49 6.80 9.55
C VAL A 76 0.17 5.31 9.50
N ALA A 77 -0.24 4.74 10.62
CA ALA A 77 -0.76 3.38 10.70
C ALA A 77 -2.28 3.39 10.52
N LEU A 78 -2.78 2.65 9.52
CA LEU A 78 -4.20 2.57 9.17
C LEU A 78 -4.79 1.25 9.68
N LEU A 79 -5.85 1.33 10.48
CA LEU A 79 -6.64 0.17 10.92
C LEU A 79 -8.12 0.35 10.57
N GLY A 80 -8.74 -0.75 10.14
CA GLY A 80 -10.18 -0.85 9.91
C GLY A 80 -10.75 -2.05 10.64
N ASP A 81 -12.02 -1.99 11.00
CA ASP A 81 -12.76 -3.04 11.71
C ASP A 81 -13.40 -4.07 10.78
N SER A 82 -13.18 -3.98 9.46
CA SER A 82 -13.69 -4.94 8.48
C SER A 82 -12.63 -5.29 7.42
N ASN A 83 -12.80 -6.45 6.78
CA ASN A 83 -11.95 -6.86 5.66
C ASN A 83 -12.01 -5.89 4.47
N GLU A 84 -13.17 -5.26 4.27
CA GLU A 84 -13.38 -4.28 3.20
C GLU A 84 -12.60 -2.99 3.49
N LEU A 85 -12.68 -2.47 4.72
CA LEU A 85 -11.87 -1.31 5.14
C LEU A 85 -10.38 -1.62 5.06
N HIS A 86 -9.97 -2.82 5.47
CA HIS A 86 -8.57 -3.22 5.34
C HIS A 86 -8.11 -3.23 3.88
N ALA A 87 -8.92 -3.77 2.95
CA ALA A 87 -8.61 -3.74 1.51
C ALA A 87 -8.48 -2.31 0.97
N ALA A 88 -9.36 -1.41 1.40
CA ALA A 88 -9.29 0.01 1.04
C ALA A 88 -8.03 0.67 1.62
N HIS A 89 -7.63 0.33 2.84
CA HIS A 89 -6.40 0.83 3.45
C HIS A 89 -5.14 0.33 2.73
N GLU A 90 -5.10 -0.93 2.28
CA GLU A 90 -4.01 -1.44 1.44
C GLU A 90 -3.91 -0.67 0.12
N TYR A 91 -5.04 -0.35 -0.51
CA TYR A 91 -5.04 0.52 -1.69
C TYR A 91 -4.44 1.90 -1.37
N ILE A 92 -4.86 2.52 -0.26
CA ILE A 92 -4.32 3.81 0.20
C ILE A 92 -2.81 3.71 0.45
N GLU A 93 -2.33 2.63 1.08
CA GLU A 93 -0.91 2.40 1.30
C GLU A 93 -0.12 2.36 -0.02
N VAL A 94 -0.62 1.62 -1.03
CA VAL A 94 0.03 1.52 -2.34
C VAL A 94 0.13 2.88 -3.03
N VAL A 95 -0.94 3.68 -2.99
CA VAL A 95 -0.97 5.03 -3.57
C VAL A 95 -0.07 5.99 -2.79
N ALA A 96 -0.14 5.96 -1.46
CA ALA A 96 0.68 6.79 -0.57
C ALA A 96 2.18 6.56 -0.79
N ARG A 97 2.60 5.30 -0.96
CA ARG A 97 4.00 4.94 -1.26
C ARG A 97 4.51 5.61 -2.54
N GLN A 98 3.69 5.70 -3.59
CA GLN A 98 4.08 6.37 -4.85
C GLN A 98 4.26 7.88 -4.68
N GLN A 99 3.62 8.47 -3.67
CA GLN A 99 3.71 9.88 -3.32
C GLN A 99 4.71 10.15 -2.17
N HIS A 100 5.54 9.16 -1.82
CA HIS A 100 6.50 9.23 -0.72
C HIS A 100 5.87 9.53 0.66
N VAL A 101 4.59 9.19 0.82
CA VAL A 101 3.88 9.28 2.10
C VAL A 101 4.04 7.95 2.84
N ASN A 102 4.49 8.01 4.10
CA ASN A 102 4.70 6.84 4.93
C ASN A 102 3.41 6.42 5.64
N ALA A 103 2.46 5.86 4.88
CA ALA A 103 1.24 5.27 5.39
C ALA A 103 1.28 3.74 5.22
N ARG A 104 0.72 3.00 6.19
CA ARG A 104 0.69 1.54 6.17
C ARG A 104 -0.60 0.98 6.75
N ALA A 105 -1.16 -0.03 6.09
CA ALA A 105 -2.34 -0.76 6.53
C ALA A 105 -1.95 -1.91 7.48
N PHE A 106 -2.70 -2.07 8.56
CA PHE A 106 -2.51 -3.13 9.56
C PHE A 106 -3.83 -3.86 9.82
N ARG A 107 -3.74 -5.13 10.19
CA ARG A 107 -4.88 -5.94 10.62
C ARG A 107 -5.10 -5.90 12.13
N ASP A 108 -4.05 -5.63 12.89
CA ASP A 108 -4.10 -5.58 14.35
C ASP A 108 -3.34 -4.35 14.88
N GLU A 109 -3.81 -3.86 15.99
CA GLU A 109 -3.28 -2.66 16.64
C GLU A 109 -1.87 -2.88 17.20
N ALA A 110 -1.55 -4.08 17.67
CA ALA A 110 -0.25 -4.36 18.24
C ALA A 110 0.85 -4.28 17.18
N ALA A 111 0.60 -4.79 15.96
CA ALA A 111 1.51 -4.66 14.83
C ALA A 111 1.69 -3.19 14.42
N ALA A 112 0.60 -2.44 14.36
CA ALA A 112 0.63 -1.00 14.05
C ALA A 112 1.47 -0.21 15.06
N LEU A 113 1.29 -0.48 16.35
CA LEU A 113 2.05 0.19 17.42
C LEU A 113 3.54 -0.18 17.39
N ARG A 114 3.89 -1.46 17.17
CA ARG A 114 5.29 -1.86 17.01
C ARG A 114 5.96 -1.12 15.86
N TRP A 115 5.26 -1.01 14.72
CA TRP A 115 5.77 -0.27 13.57
C TRP A 115 5.96 1.23 13.87
N LEU A 116 4.99 1.88 14.52
CA LEU A 116 5.12 3.28 14.95
C LEU A 116 6.26 3.49 15.95
N GLN A 117 6.62 2.45 16.72
CA GLN A 117 7.76 2.46 17.64
C GLN A 117 9.11 2.19 16.98
N GLY A 118 9.14 1.98 15.66
CA GLY A 118 10.37 1.79 14.90
C GLY A 118 10.82 0.35 14.75
N ALA A 119 9.91 -0.62 14.91
CA ALA A 119 10.23 -2.02 14.57
C ALA A 119 10.62 -2.12 13.08
N PRO A 120 11.60 -3.00 12.74
CA PRO A 120 12.02 -3.19 11.36
C PRO A 120 10.85 -3.62 10.48
N GLU A 121 10.79 -3.04 9.29
CA GLU A 121 9.76 -3.36 8.31
C GLU A 121 10.14 -4.65 7.56
N PRO A 122 9.25 -5.64 7.47
CA PRO A 122 9.40 -6.71 6.51
C PRO A 122 9.26 -6.15 5.08
N GLU A 123 9.74 -6.88 4.09
CA GLU A 123 9.52 -6.55 2.68
C GLU A 123 8.02 -6.26 2.42
N ARG A 124 7.74 -5.16 1.73
CA ARG A 124 6.35 -4.76 1.46
C ARG A 124 5.77 -5.62 0.34
N ARG A 125 4.82 -6.47 0.71
CA ARG A 125 4.02 -7.27 -0.20
C ARG A 125 2.56 -6.87 -0.04
N TYR A 126 1.88 -6.68 -1.17
CA TYR A 126 0.49 -6.25 -1.23
C TYR A 126 -0.37 -7.42 -1.72
N ARG A 127 -1.60 -7.52 -1.22
CA ARG A 127 -2.50 -8.59 -1.68
C ARG A 127 -2.76 -8.51 -3.18
N PHE A 128 -2.73 -9.66 -3.83
CA PHE A 128 -3.05 -9.79 -5.25
C PHE A 128 -4.57 -9.80 -5.46
N ALA A 129 -5.21 -8.66 -5.21
CA ALA A 129 -6.64 -8.45 -5.30
C ALA A 129 -6.95 -7.20 -6.12
N ARG A 130 -8.00 -7.25 -6.94
CA ARG A 130 -8.32 -6.18 -7.92
C ARG A 130 -8.28 -4.79 -7.33
N ILE A 131 -8.92 -4.58 -6.17
CA ILE A 131 -8.96 -3.26 -5.54
C ILE A 131 -7.56 -2.73 -5.20
N VAL A 132 -6.66 -3.60 -4.73
CA VAL A 132 -5.28 -3.21 -4.38
C VAL A 132 -4.44 -2.99 -5.63
N LEU A 133 -4.64 -3.82 -6.68
CA LEU A 133 -3.97 -3.68 -7.97
C LEU A 133 -4.31 -2.39 -8.71
N LEU A 134 -5.52 -1.86 -8.54
CA LEU A 134 -5.91 -0.56 -9.11
C LEU A 134 -5.05 0.59 -8.57
N GLY A 135 -4.49 0.45 -7.36
CA GLY A 135 -3.54 1.39 -6.79
C GLY A 135 -2.10 1.22 -7.28
N ALA A 136 -1.75 0.12 -7.96
CA ALA A 136 -0.39 -0.12 -8.42
C ALA A 136 0.10 0.96 -9.42
N PRO A 137 1.43 1.20 -9.53
CA PRO A 137 1.96 2.24 -10.40
C PRO A 137 1.58 2.07 -11.87
N ALA A 138 1.18 3.18 -12.51
CA ALA A 138 0.99 3.28 -13.95
C ALA A 138 2.31 3.70 -14.64
N ASN A 139 3.44 3.12 -14.22
CA ASN A 139 4.80 3.45 -14.63
C ASN A 139 5.55 2.21 -15.09
N ALA A 140 6.71 2.44 -15.69
CA ALA A 140 7.71 1.41 -15.96
C ALA A 140 8.34 0.88 -14.67
N GLY A 141 8.78 -0.38 -14.69
CA GLY A 141 9.45 -1.01 -13.57
C GLY A 141 9.36 -2.52 -13.58
N VAL A 142 9.76 -3.14 -12.49
CA VAL A 142 9.66 -4.58 -12.26
C VAL A 142 8.66 -4.90 -11.17
N TYR A 143 8.11 -6.10 -11.20
CA TYR A 143 7.19 -6.60 -10.18
C TYR A 143 7.49 -8.05 -9.88
N ALA A 144 7.16 -8.45 -8.66
CA ALA A 144 7.25 -9.82 -8.20
C ALA A 144 5.87 -10.33 -7.78
N LEU A 145 5.59 -11.61 -8.07
CA LEU A 145 4.40 -12.31 -7.62
C LEU A 145 4.79 -13.38 -6.62
N TRP A 146 3.98 -13.50 -5.57
CA TRP A 146 4.21 -14.37 -4.44
C TRP A 146 3.00 -15.30 -4.23
N ASP A 147 3.25 -16.59 -4.00
CA ASP A 147 2.27 -17.55 -3.52
C ASP A 147 2.59 -17.79 -2.04
N ASP A 148 1.87 -17.10 -1.15
CA ASP A 148 2.20 -16.93 0.27
C ASP A 148 3.63 -16.41 0.48
N GLU A 149 4.55 -17.22 0.97
CA GLU A 149 5.94 -16.84 1.21
C GLU A 149 6.88 -17.19 0.04
N GLU A 150 6.42 -17.96 -0.94
CA GLU A 150 7.23 -18.32 -2.11
C GLU A 150 7.16 -17.25 -3.19
N LEU A 151 8.31 -16.73 -3.62
CA LEU A 151 8.39 -15.93 -4.82
C LEU A 151 8.26 -16.84 -6.04
N VAL A 152 7.22 -16.61 -6.84
CA VAL A 152 6.86 -17.48 -7.95
C VAL A 152 7.13 -16.90 -9.33
N TYR A 153 7.27 -15.56 -9.42
CA TYR A 153 7.47 -14.88 -10.70
C TYR A 153 8.08 -13.50 -10.54
N TYR A 154 9.02 -13.16 -11.40
CA TYR A 154 9.42 -11.80 -11.70
C TYR A 154 8.93 -11.40 -13.09
N GLY A 155 8.47 -10.16 -13.22
CA GLY A 155 8.08 -9.58 -14.50
C GLY A 155 8.44 -8.12 -14.60
N ARG A 156 8.33 -7.58 -15.82
CA ARG A 156 8.62 -6.19 -16.13
C ARG A 156 7.49 -5.50 -16.85
N ALA A 157 7.45 -4.18 -16.73
CA ALA A 157 6.59 -3.26 -17.46
C ALA A 157 7.47 -2.16 -18.07
N GLN A 158 7.38 -1.95 -19.39
CA GLN A 158 8.31 -1.07 -20.11
C GLN A 158 7.88 0.40 -20.15
N GLY A 159 6.69 0.72 -19.61
CA GLY A 159 6.09 2.06 -19.67
C GLY A 159 5.15 2.25 -20.85
N GLY A 160 4.68 3.47 -21.08
CA GLY A 160 3.61 3.75 -22.03
C GLY A 160 2.33 3.03 -21.61
N ASP A 161 1.74 2.26 -22.51
CA ASP A 161 0.53 1.45 -22.21
C ASP A 161 0.84 0.18 -21.41
N VAL A 162 2.11 -0.22 -21.32
CA VAL A 162 2.57 -1.42 -20.60
C VAL A 162 3.14 -1.01 -19.24
N THR A 163 2.26 -0.81 -18.27
CA THR A 163 2.61 -0.36 -16.92
C THR A 163 2.61 -1.52 -15.93
N ILE A 164 3.21 -1.33 -14.74
CA ILE A 164 3.13 -2.32 -13.65
C ILE A 164 1.66 -2.65 -13.36
N ARG A 165 0.78 -1.65 -13.26
CA ARG A 165 -0.66 -1.84 -13.04
C ARG A 165 -1.30 -2.69 -14.13
N SER A 166 -1.07 -2.36 -15.41
CA SER A 166 -1.67 -3.12 -16.52
C SER A 166 -1.22 -4.57 -16.52
N ARG A 167 0.07 -4.83 -16.29
CA ARG A 167 0.61 -6.20 -16.21
C ARG A 167 0.04 -7.02 -15.06
N LEU A 168 -0.07 -6.42 -13.87
CA LEU A 168 -0.67 -7.08 -12.72
C LEU A 168 -2.15 -7.41 -12.94
N LEU A 169 -2.90 -6.51 -13.58
CA LEU A 169 -4.28 -6.76 -13.98
C LEU A 169 -4.38 -7.84 -15.06
N ASP A 170 -3.45 -7.89 -16.02
CA ASP A 170 -3.38 -8.93 -17.04
C ASP A 170 -3.15 -10.31 -16.41
N HIS A 171 -2.31 -10.42 -15.39
CA HIS A 171 -2.14 -11.66 -14.62
C HIS A 171 -3.42 -12.06 -13.88
N LEU A 172 -4.07 -11.10 -13.20
CA LEU A 172 -5.31 -11.35 -12.46
C LEU A 172 -6.43 -11.85 -13.37
N GLU A 173 -6.52 -11.31 -14.59
CA GLU A 173 -7.55 -11.62 -15.57
C GLU A 173 -7.17 -12.82 -16.49
N GLY A 174 -6.01 -13.45 -16.25
CA GLY A 174 -5.55 -14.61 -16.99
C GLY A 174 -5.12 -14.33 -18.44
N ARG A 175 -4.85 -13.05 -18.78
CA ARG A 175 -4.33 -12.68 -20.11
C ARG A 175 -2.84 -12.99 -20.28
N LEU A 176 -2.11 -13.08 -19.18
CA LEU A 176 -0.74 -13.59 -19.12
C LEU A 176 -0.76 -15.02 -18.56
N SER A 177 0.40 -15.72 -18.67
CA SER A 177 0.53 -17.09 -18.15
C SER A 177 -0.06 -17.22 -16.74
N ALA A 178 -0.83 -18.28 -16.52
CA ALA A 178 -1.52 -18.53 -15.28
C ALA A 178 -0.53 -18.59 -14.10
N THR A 179 -0.42 -17.50 -13.37
CA THR A 179 0.35 -17.43 -12.14
C THR A 179 -0.62 -17.44 -10.97
N ARG A 180 -0.51 -18.46 -10.11
CA ARG A 180 -1.20 -18.41 -8.82
C ARG A 180 -0.41 -17.47 -7.92
N ALA A 181 -1.00 -16.34 -7.56
CA ALA A 181 -0.39 -15.37 -6.68
C ALA A 181 -1.36 -14.94 -5.59
N SER A 182 -0.86 -14.83 -4.37
CA SER A 182 -1.57 -14.26 -3.22
C SER A 182 -1.17 -12.80 -2.96
N HIS A 183 0.09 -12.46 -3.29
CA HIS A 183 0.67 -11.13 -3.07
C HIS A 183 1.53 -10.69 -4.26
N TYR A 184 1.80 -9.38 -4.30
CA TYR A 184 2.76 -8.77 -5.23
C TYR A 184 3.62 -7.71 -4.53
N SER A 185 4.79 -7.46 -5.10
CA SER A 185 5.62 -6.31 -4.78
C SER A 185 6.09 -5.64 -6.07
N TRP A 186 6.66 -4.42 -5.97
CA TRP A 186 7.08 -3.67 -7.15
C TRP A 186 8.23 -2.70 -6.84
N GLU A 187 9.00 -2.39 -7.89
CA GLU A 187 10.07 -1.41 -7.89
C GLU A 187 10.00 -0.59 -9.19
N LEU A 188 10.04 0.75 -9.09
CA LEU A 188 10.16 1.62 -10.25
C LEU A 188 11.64 1.69 -10.66
N CYS A 189 11.92 1.54 -11.95
CA CYS A 189 13.27 1.64 -12.48
C CYS A 189 13.27 2.14 -13.93
N GLU A 190 14.37 2.73 -14.36
CA GLU A 190 14.54 3.30 -15.70
C GLU A 190 14.76 2.21 -16.76
N ASP A 191 15.47 1.13 -16.41
CA ASP A 191 15.68 -0.03 -17.28
C ASP A 191 15.06 -1.31 -16.67
N PRO A 192 13.77 -1.55 -16.92
CA PRO A 192 13.09 -2.73 -16.40
C PRO A 192 13.64 -4.05 -16.94
N ALA A 193 14.24 -4.04 -18.13
CA ALA A 193 14.80 -5.26 -18.75
C ALA A 193 16.09 -5.68 -18.04
N ALA A 194 17.00 -4.75 -17.81
CA ALA A 194 18.22 -5.01 -17.05
C ALA A 194 17.89 -5.42 -15.61
N ARG A 195 16.96 -4.71 -14.97
CA ARG A 195 16.60 -4.99 -13.59
C ARG A 195 15.93 -6.36 -13.39
N GLU A 196 15.04 -6.77 -14.28
CA GLU A 196 14.45 -8.12 -14.26
C GLU A 196 15.53 -9.20 -14.42
N ALA A 197 16.48 -9.01 -15.35
CA ALA A 197 17.58 -9.95 -15.57
C ALA A 197 18.47 -10.09 -14.32
N GLU A 198 18.78 -8.99 -13.63
CA GLU A 198 19.52 -9.00 -12.37
C GLU A 198 18.79 -9.80 -11.28
N LEU A 199 17.50 -9.52 -11.07
CA LEU A 199 16.68 -10.21 -10.08
C LEU A 199 16.59 -11.72 -10.35
N LEU A 200 16.42 -12.11 -11.62
CA LEU A 200 16.39 -13.51 -12.03
C LEU A 200 17.76 -14.20 -11.85
N ALA A 201 18.87 -13.49 -12.13
CA ALA A 201 20.21 -14.01 -11.92
C ALA A 201 20.50 -14.18 -10.41
N GLU A 202 20.12 -13.22 -9.59
CA GLU A 202 20.26 -13.30 -8.15
C GLU A 202 19.45 -14.46 -7.55
N TYR A 203 18.20 -14.60 -7.95
CA TYR A 203 17.34 -15.71 -7.52
C TYR A 203 17.95 -17.06 -7.88
N ARG A 204 18.45 -17.23 -9.13
CA ARG A 204 19.14 -18.45 -9.58
C ARG A 204 20.40 -18.73 -8.76
N ARG A 205 21.16 -17.70 -8.41
CA ARG A 205 22.37 -17.83 -7.58
C ARG A 205 22.05 -18.36 -6.17
N ILE A 206 20.92 -17.90 -5.59
CA ILE A 206 20.51 -18.27 -4.23
C ILE A 206 19.83 -19.65 -4.21
N PHE A 207 18.92 -19.92 -5.15
CA PHE A 207 18.04 -21.09 -5.12
C PHE A 207 18.42 -22.19 -6.14
N GLY A 208 19.44 -21.97 -6.99
CA GLY A 208 19.88 -22.92 -8.02
C GLY A 208 18.91 -23.10 -9.20
N ARG A 209 17.77 -22.39 -9.22
CA ARG A 209 16.72 -22.47 -10.24
C ARG A 209 16.04 -21.10 -10.41
N PRO A 210 15.38 -20.82 -11.54
CA PRO A 210 14.53 -19.63 -11.66
C PRO A 210 13.24 -19.78 -10.83
N PRO A 211 12.51 -18.68 -10.58
CA PRO A 211 11.17 -18.75 -10.03
C PRO A 211 10.26 -19.66 -10.86
N ARG A 212 9.28 -20.30 -10.20
CA ARG A 212 8.47 -21.38 -10.78
C ARG A 212 7.84 -21.04 -12.14
N PHE A 213 7.34 -19.82 -12.30
CA PHE A 213 6.66 -19.38 -13.52
C PHE A 213 7.58 -18.59 -14.49
N ASN A 214 8.84 -18.35 -14.15
CA ASN A 214 9.84 -17.85 -15.09
C ASN A 214 10.60 -19.00 -15.82
N ALA A 215 10.39 -20.25 -15.43
CA ALA A 215 11.07 -21.39 -16.03
C ALA A 215 10.47 -21.80 -17.38
N ALA A 216 9.30 -21.28 -17.76
CA ALA A 216 8.53 -21.65 -18.96
C ALA A 216 8.67 -20.62 -20.11
N SER A 217 9.65 -19.70 -20.04
CA SER A 217 9.88 -18.65 -21.04
C SER A 217 11.07 -18.98 -21.92
#